data_01bb260db98eee01af391b4e17b23f12
#
_entry.id   01bb260db98eee01af391b4e17b23f12
#
_cell.length_a   1.000
_cell.length_b   1.000
_cell.length_c   1.000
_cell.angle_alpha   90.00
_cell.angle_beta   90.00
_cell.angle_gamma   90.00
#
_symmetry.space_group_name_H-M   'P 1'
#
loop_
_entity.id
_entity.type
_entity.pdbx_description
1 polymer ?
#
loop_
_entity_poly.entity_id
_entity_poly.type
_entity_poly.pdbx_seq_one_letter_code
_entity_poly.pdbx_strand_id
1 'polypeptide(L)'
;MNIVIAGGTGFVGKAVADAFAARGDQVYVLTRRPQPDRPGVTFIEWLAEGSHPERALASTPVDAVINVAGEPINKGRWTKRKKEAILTSRIRSVQQLIRMVDRLDKKPDVFVSASAVGYYGHARDTTLTERSSPLGNSFLSRVCEKWEEEAVKMEGLGVRTVIARIGVVLGKGGALSKMVLPYRFFVGGTLGAGEQWISWIHIRDFIGLIRFIIEKEAISGPVNFTAPRPVRMEELGRAIGSVLIRPHWLRVPEWLLKLVLGEMS
;
A
#
# COMPACT_ATOMS: atom_id res chain seq x y z
N MET A 1 -5.68 -9.36 19.76
CA MET A 1 -5.73 -10.14 18.51
C MET A 1 -4.32 -10.52 18.08
N ASN A 2 -4.21 -11.59 17.31
CA ASN A 2 -2.97 -12.04 16.67
C ASN A 2 -3.01 -11.65 15.18
N ILE A 3 -2.15 -10.75 14.75
CA ILE A 3 -2.20 -10.14 13.43
C ILE A 3 -0.89 -10.42 12.69
N VAL A 4 -1.00 -11.02 11.52
CA VAL A 4 0.15 -11.25 10.62
C VAL A 4 0.24 -10.12 9.59
N ILE A 5 1.42 -9.49 9.46
CA ILE A 5 1.63 -8.38 8.52
C ILE A 5 2.78 -8.69 7.58
N ALA A 6 2.48 -8.89 6.31
CA ALA A 6 3.47 -8.93 5.25
C ALA A 6 3.77 -7.49 4.77
N GLY A 7 5.06 -7.14 4.73
CA GLY A 7 5.50 -5.76 4.44
C GLY A 7 5.54 -4.83 5.65
N GLY A 8 5.48 -5.38 6.87
CA GLY A 8 5.50 -4.63 8.14
C GLY A 8 6.79 -3.85 8.42
N THR A 9 7.83 -4.01 7.62
CA THR A 9 9.06 -3.21 7.70
C THR A 9 9.04 -1.94 6.83
N GLY A 10 8.04 -1.82 5.94
CA GLY A 10 7.82 -0.64 5.09
C GLY A 10 7.10 0.49 5.82
N PHE A 11 6.99 1.66 5.17
CA PHE A 11 6.37 2.87 5.74
C PHE A 11 4.96 2.61 6.30
N VAL A 12 4.07 2.05 5.48
CA VAL A 12 2.68 1.80 5.87
C VAL A 12 2.59 0.63 6.84
N GLY A 13 3.22 -0.50 6.51
CA GLY A 13 3.14 -1.70 7.32
C GLY A 13 3.74 -1.54 8.71
N LYS A 14 4.85 -0.77 8.84
CA LYS A 14 5.42 -0.43 10.14
C LYS A 14 4.45 0.40 10.99
N ALA A 15 3.79 1.39 10.39
CA ALA A 15 2.83 2.22 11.10
C ALA A 15 1.61 1.41 11.58
N VAL A 16 1.15 0.45 10.78
CA VAL A 16 0.10 -0.50 11.16
C VAL A 16 0.59 -1.38 12.30
N ALA A 17 1.77 -2.00 12.18
CA ALA A 17 2.33 -2.86 13.22
C ALA A 17 2.49 -2.13 14.56
N ASP A 18 3.03 -0.91 14.52
CA ASP A 18 3.21 -0.07 15.72
C ASP A 18 1.87 0.27 16.38
N ALA A 19 0.84 0.61 15.58
CA ALA A 19 -0.47 0.97 16.11
C ALA A 19 -1.20 -0.22 16.75
N PHE A 20 -1.13 -1.40 16.16
CA PHE A 20 -1.74 -2.60 16.73
C PHE A 20 -0.99 -3.07 17.97
N ALA A 21 0.34 -3.10 17.96
CA ALA A 21 1.15 -3.42 19.14
C ALA A 21 0.90 -2.45 20.30
N ALA A 22 0.78 -1.14 20.03
CA ALA A 22 0.44 -0.13 21.04
C ALA A 22 -0.96 -0.32 21.64
N ARG A 23 -1.87 -0.98 20.94
CA ARG A 23 -3.21 -1.36 21.43
C ARG A 23 -3.18 -2.62 22.32
N GLY A 24 -2.07 -3.33 22.38
CA GLY A 24 -1.92 -4.60 23.11
C GLY A 24 -2.18 -5.85 22.26
N ASP A 25 -2.26 -5.71 20.93
CA ASP A 25 -2.32 -6.86 20.03
C ASP A 25 -0.92 -7.48 19.85
N GLN A 26 -0.89 -8.78 19.58
CA GLN A 26 0.32 -9.46 19.15
C GLN A 26 0.46 -9.38 17.63
N VAL A 27 1.56 -8.80 17.15
CA VAL A 27 1.82 -8.59 15.73
C VAL A 27 2.97 -9.46 15.27
N TYR A 28 2.76 -10.21 14.20
CA TYR A 28 3.76 -11.04 13.54
C TYR A 28 4.13 -10.43 12.20
N VAL A 29 5.32 -9.86 12.10
CA VAL A 29 5.80 -9.20 10.88
C VAL A 29 6.59 -10.19 10.02
N LEU A 30 6.07 -10.50 8.85
CA LEU A 30 6.78 -11.30 7.87
C LEU A 30 7.87 -10.47 7.18
N THR A 31 9.12 -10.88 7.29
CA THR A 31 10.29 -10.15 6.81
C THR A 31 11.26 -11.06 6.05
N ARG A 32 11.93 -10.51 5.04
CA ARG A 32 13.00 -11.21 4.30
C ARG A 32 14.39 -11.11 4.97
N ARG A 33 14.47 -10.32 6.02
CA ARG A 33 15.71 -10.09 6.77
C ARG A 33 15.42 -10.25 8.24
N PRO A 34 16.11 -11.12 8.95
CA PRO A 34 15.97 -11.28 10.39
C PRO A 34 16.09 -9.92 11.09
N GLN A 35 15.22 -9.68 12.06
CA GLN A 35 15.23 -8.50 12.92
C GLN A 35 14.94 -8.95 14.34
N PRO A 36 15.49 -8.26 15.35
CA PRO A 36 15.18 -8.55 16.75
C PRO A 36 13.70 -8.23 17.03
N ASP A 37 13.07 -9.08 17.80
CA ASP A 37 11.73 -8.86 18.30
C ASP A 37 11.68 -7.62 19.20
N ARG A 38 10.49 -7.02 19.29
CA ARG A 38 10.23 -5.87 20.14
C ARG A 38 8.86 -6.02 20.82
N PRO A 39 8.57 -5.30 21.91
CA PRO A 39 7.31 -5.46 22.63
C PRO A 39 6.07 -5.46 21.70
N GLY A 40 5.29 -6.55 21.76
CA GLY A 40 4.09 -6.75 20.92
C GLY A 40 4.38 -7.05 19.45
N VAL A 41 5.65 -7.19 19.01
CA VAL A 41 5.97 -7.46 17.59
C VAL A 41 7.05 -8.52 17.47
N THR A 42 6.70 -9.64 16.86
CA THR A 42 7.60 -10.73 16.52
C THR A 42 7.91 -10.73 15.03
N PHE A 43 9.19 -10.89 14.67
CA PHE A 43 9.60 -10.94 13.27
C PHE A 43 9.82 -12.39 12.82
N ILE A 44 9.13 -12.77 11.75
CA ILE A 44 9.20 -14.12 11.18
C ILE A 44 9.80 -14.03 9.78
N GLU A 45 10.81 -14.85 9.51
CA GLU A 45 11.42 -14.93 8.19
C GLU A 45 10.46 -15.59 7.19
N TRP A 46 10.39 -15.00 5.99
CA TRP A 46 9.59 -15.50 4.88
C TRP A 46 10.19 -15.14 3.51
N LEU A 47 9.72 -15.79 2.46
CA LEU A 47 10.19 -15.62 1.08
C LEU A 47 11.68 -15.95 0.86
N ALA A 48 12.37 -16.43 1.89
CA ALA A 48 13.69 -17.04 1.76
C ALA A 48 13.55 -18.53 1.42
N GLU A 49 14.59 -19.11 0.87
CA GLU A 49 14.63 -20.55 0.62
C GLU A 49 14.55 -21.32 1.94
N GLY A 50 13.66 -22.31 2.02
CA GLY A 50 13.44 -23.10 3.25
C GLY A 50 12.68 -22.36 4.36
N SER A 51 12.20 -21.13 4.15
CA SER A 51 11.39 -20.46 5.16
C SER A 51 9.98 -21.06 5.29
N HIS A 52 9.58 -21.32 6.53
CA HIS A 52 8.31 -21.93 6.90
C HIS A 52 7.58 -21.07 7.96
N PRO A 53 7.03 -19.89 7.58
CA PRO A 53 6.38 -19.00 8.54
C PRO A 53 5.20 -19.65 9.25
N GLU A 54 4.50 -20.58 8.61
CA GLU A 54 3.41 -21.36 9.22
C GLU A 54 3.83 -22.15 10.44
N ARG A 55 5.08 -22.64 10.53
CA ARG A 55 5.58 -23.36 11.69
C ARG A 55 5.72 -22.46 12.92
N ALA A 56 6.15 -21.22 12.71
CA ALA A 56 6.25 -20.23 13.79
C ALA A 56 4.86 -19.78 14.29
N LEU A 57 3.82 -20.03 13.53
CA LEU A 57 2.42 -19.68 13.83
C LEU A 57 1.56 -20.90 14.20
N ALA A 58 2.12 -22.12 14.23
CA ALA A 58 1.37 -23.37 14.36
C ALA A 58 0.46 -23.42 15.61
N SER A 59 0.92 -22.88 16.74
CA SER A 59 0.13 -22.81 17.99
C SER A 59 -0.56 -21.46 18.21
N THR A 60 -0.54 -20.57 17.22
CA THR A 60 -1.07 -19.21 17.35
C THR A 60 -2.37 -19.08 16.53
N PRO A 61 -3.50 -18.83 17.16
CA PRO A 61 -4.73 -18.52 16.41
C PRO A 61 -4.57 -17.15 15.76
N VAL A 62 -4.34 -17.14 14.45
CA VAL A 62 -4.24 -15.89 13.66
C VAL A 62 -5.63 -15.35 13.40
N ASP A 63 -5.91 -14.10 13.80
CA ASP A 63 -7.20 -13.46 13.59
C ASP A 63 -7.27 -12.72 12.26
N ALA A 64 -6.17 -12.06 11.85
CA ALA A 64 -6.13 -11.29 10.61
C ALA A 64 -4.77 -11.40 9.92
N VAL A 65 -4.79 -11.41 8.58
CA VAL A 65 -3.59 -11.31 7.75
C VAL A 65 -3.67 -10.03 6.91
N ILE A 66 -2.65 -9.17 6.99
CA ILE A 66 -2.55 -7.91 6.26
C ILE A 66 -1.37 -7.99 5.31
N ASN A 67 -1.61 -7.79 4.02
CA ASN A 67 -0.58 -7.77 2.99
C ASN A 67 -0.39 -6.37 2.41
N VAL A 68 0.68 -5.72 2.78
CA VAL A 68 1.16 -4.46 2.17
C VAL A 68 2.55 -4.61 1.57
N ALA A 69 2.95 -5.86 1.29
CA ALA A 69 4.25 -6.17 0.70
C ALA A 69 4.27 -5.91 -0.80
N GLY A 70 5.35 -5.36 -1.28
CA GLY A 70 5.57 -5.13 -2.70
C GLY A 70 6.84 -4.33 -2.97
N GLU A 71 7.40 -4.50 -4.17
CA GLU A 71 8.53 -3.70 -4.62
C GLU A 71 8.12 -2.22 -4.75
N PRO A 72 8.86 -1.26 -4.18
CA PRO A 72 8.53 0.16 -4.25
C PRO A 72 8.48 0.66 -5.71
N ILE A 73 7.35 1.27 -6.08
CA ILE A 73 7.15 1.83 -7.43
C ILE A 73 7.95 3.12 -7.66
N ASN A 74 8.28 3.84 -6.60
CA ASN A 74 8.91 5.16 -6.61
C ASN A 74 10.44 5.13 -6.40
N LYS A 75 11.09 3.97 -6.57
CA LYS A 75 12.54 3.80 -6.54
C LYS A 75 13.08 3.50 -7.94
N GLY A 76 13.84 4.44 -8.50
CA GLY A 76 14.49 4.30 -9.81
C GLY A 76 13.51 4.36 -10.99
N ARG A 77 14.06 4.35 -12.22
CA ARG A 77 13.27 4.37 -13.45
C ARG A 77 12.57 3.04 -13.70
N TRP A 78 11.44 3.07 -14.38
CA TRP A 78 10.67 1.89 -14.77
C TRP A 78 11.24 1.20 -16.01
N THR A 79 12.36 0.50 -15.82
CA THR A 79 12.89 -0.42 -16.82
C THR A 79 12.01 -1.67 -16.91
N LYS A 80 12.17 -2.47 -17.97
CA LYS A 80 11.47 -3.77 -18.11
C LYS A 80 11.65 -4.64 -16.85
N ARG A 81 12.90 -4.77 -16.37
CA ARG A 81 13.23 -5.51 -15.13
C ARG A 81 12.52 -4.95 -13.89
N LYS A 82 12.43 -3.61 -13.77
CA LYS A 82 11.75 -2.97 -12.63
C LYS A 82 10.25 -3.21 -12.68
N LYS A 83 9.63 -3.09 -13.85
CA LYS A 83 8.20 -3.39 -14.04
C LYS A 83 7.88 -4.85 -13.69
N GLU A 84 8.71 -5.78 -14.14
CA GLU A 84 8.57 -7.19 -13.79
C GLU A 84 8.71 -7.43 -12.29
N ALA A 85 9.69 -6.82 -11.62
CA ALA A 85 9.87 -6.91 -10.18
C ALA A 85 8.67 -6.33 -9.41
N ILE A 86 8.07 -5.22 -9.89
CA ILE A 86 6.86 -4.63 -9.31
C ILE A 86 5.69 -5.60 -9.36
N LEU A 87 5.43 -6.23 -10.49
CA LEU A 87 4.35 -7.20 -10.66
C LEU A 87 4.63 -8.48 -9.85
N THR A 88 5.77 -9.10 -10.09
CA THR A 88 6.12 -10.41 -9.52
C THR A 88 6.18 -10.38 -7.99
N SER A 89 6.71 -9.29 -7.40
CA SER A 89 6.77 -9.18 -5.94
C SER A 89 5.38 -9.22 -5.28
N ARG A 90 4.37 -8.62 -5.91
CA ARG A 90 3.00 -8.57 -5.42
C ARG A 90 2.32 -9.94 -5.53
N ILE A 91 2.39 -10.54 -6.71
CA ILE A 91 1.83 -11.87 -6.95
C ILE A 91 2.47 -12.90 -6.00
N ARG A 92 3.81 -12.92 -5.92
CA ARG A 92 4.54 -13.85 -5.07
C ARG A 92 4.19 -13.68 -3.59
N SER A 93 4.02 -12.43 -3.11
CA SER A 93 3.66 -12.20 -1.72
C SER A 93 2.29 -12.80 -1.38
N VAL A 94 1.30 -12.61 -2.24
CA VAL A 94 -0.05 -13.19 -2.05
C VAL A 94 0.00 -14.71 -2.11
N GLN A 95 0.65 -15.28 -3.10
CA GLN A 95 0.78 -16.75 -3.24
C GLN A 95 1.41 -17.40 -2.01
N GLN A 96 2.44 -16.80 -1.45
CA GLN A 96 3.07 -17.33 -0.24
C GLN A 96 2.17 -17.17 1.00
N LEU A 97 1.38 -16.10 1.09
CA LEU A 97 0.40 -15.94 2.15
C LEU A 97 -0.73 -16.98 2.04
N ILE A 98 -1.23 -17.24 0.85
CA ILE A 98 -2.22 -18.30 0.62
C ILE A 98 -1.67 -19.65 1.07
N ARG A 99 -0.43 -20.01 0.66
CA ARG A 99 0.22 -21.26 1.09
C ARG A 99 0.43 -21.34 2.59
N MET A 100 0.82 -20.23 3.23
CA MET A 100 0.97 -20.14 4.67
C MET A 100 -0.37 -20.37 5.37
N VAL A 101 -1.42 -19.64 4.97
CA VAL A 101 -2.75 -19.75 5.55
C VAL A 101 -3.35 -21.14 5.32
N ASP A 102 -3.17 -21.73 4.16
CA ASP A 102 -3.62 -23.10 3.87
C ASP A 102 -3.07 -24.15 4.85
N ARG A 103 -1.88 -23.91 5.39
CA ARG A 103 -1.21 -24.80 6.36
C ARG A 103 -1.51 -24.50 7.82
N LEU A 104 -2.22 -23.41 8.14
CA LEU A 104 -2.65 -23.12 9.49
C LEU A 104 -3.83 -24.02 9.88
N ASP A 105 -3.84 -24.52 11.11
CA ASP A 105 -4.94 -25.34 11.64
C ASP A 105 -6.26 -24.54 11.67
N LYS A 106 -6.19 -23.30 12.22
CA LYS A 106 -7.29 -22.35 12.18
C LYS A 106 -6.99 -21.26 11.13
N LYS A 107 -7.90 -21.10 10.15
CA LYS A 107 -7.79 -20.03 9.18
C LYS A 107 -8.11 -18.68 9.84
N PRO A 108 -7.48 -17.58 9.40
CA PRO A 108 -7.81 -16.24 9.87
C PRO A 108 -9.22 -15.82 9.45
N ASP A 109 -9.84 -14.96 10.24
CA ASP A 109 -11.18 -14.45 9.95
C ASP A 109 -11.18 -13.50 8.74
N VAL A 110 -10.06 -12.80 8.51
CA VAL A 110 -9.93 -11.82 7.41
C VAL A 110 -8.54 -11.74 6.82
N PHE A 111 -8.49 -11.60 5.50
CA PHE A 111 -7.32 -11.22 4.73
C PHE A 111 -7.52 -9.83 4.12
N VAL A 112 -6.67 -8.86 4.47
CA VAL A 112 -6.67 -7.53 3.86
C VAL A 112 -5.48 -7.42 2.93
N SER A 113 -5.72 -7.44 1.62
CA SER A 113 -4.67 -7.27 0.62
C SER A 113 -4.64 -5.86 0.08
N ALA A 114 -3.46 -5.24 0.08
CA ALA A 114 -3.28 -3.99 -0.62
C ALA A 114 -3.51 -4.16 -2.13
N SER A 115 -4.07 -3.12 -2.71
CA SER A 115 -4.12 -2.77 -4.12
C SER A 115 -3.86 -1.25 -4.21
N ALA A 116 -4.19 -0.61 -5.29
CA ALA A 116 -4.05 0.84 -5.42
C ALA A 116 -5.18 1.44 -6.28
N VAL A 117 -5.48 2.72 -6.09
CA VAL A 117 -6.41 3.48 -6.97
C VAL A 117 -5.94 3.50 -8.43
N GLY A 118 -4.68 3.16 -8.69
CA GLY A 118 -4.16 2.89 -10.03
C GLY A 118 -4.90 1.80 -10.79
N TYR A 119 -5.66 0.94 -10.13
CA TYR A 119 -6.61 -0.01 -10.72
C TYR A 119 -7.54 0.66 -11.72
N TYR A 120 -8.07 1.83 -11.36
CA TYR A 120 -9.05 2.53 -12.19
C TYR A 120 -8.47 3.16 -13.45
N GLY A 121 -7.15 3.42 -13.50
CA GLY A 121 -6.54 4.18 -14.58
C GLY A 121 -6.75 5.69 -14.43
N HIS A 122 -6.83 6.41 -15.56
CA HIS A 122 -6.94 7.86 -15.58
C HIS A 122 -8.38 8.29 -15.90
N ALA A 123 -8.99 9.03 -14.98
CA ALA A 123 -10.24 9.76 -15.19
C ALA A 123 -10.01 11.26 -15.00
N ARG A 124 -10.57 12.11 -15.90
CA ARG A 124 -10.49 13.57 -15.74
C ARG A 124 -11.53 14.07 -14.76
N ASP A 125 -12.81 13.80 -15.06
CA ASP A 125 -13.95 14.40 -14.34
C ASP A 125 -14.98 13.37 -13.86
N THR A 126 -14.62 12.08 -13.90
CA THR A 126 -15.50 11.00 -13.46
C THR A 126 -15.14 10.57 -12.05
N THR A 127 -16.12 10.55 -11.16
CA THR A 127 -15.96 9.94 -9.83
C THR A 127 -15.96 8.42 -9.97
N LEU A 128 -14.90 7.79 -9.45
CA LEU A 128 -14.71 6.35 -9.49
C LEU A 128 -15.02 5.74 -8.13
N THR A 129 -15.81 4.68 -8.14
CA THR A 129 -16.21 3.93 -6.95
C THR A 129 -15.68 2.51 -7.03
N GLU A 130 -15.84 1.73 -5.98
CA GLU A 130 -15.42 0.33 -5.93
C GLU A 130 -16.05 -0.54 -7.02
N ARG A 131 -17.22 -0.13 -7.53
CA ARG A 131 -17.95 -0.80 -8.62
C ARG A 131 -17.46 -0.39 -10.02
N SER A 132 -16.60 0.62 -10.11
CA SER A 132 -16.08 1.09 -11.39
C SER A 132 -15.07 0.12 -11.97
N SER A 133 -15.20 -0.16 -13.26
CA SER A 133 -14.23 -0.93 -14.02
C SER A 133 -12.99 -0.08 -14.36
N PRO A 134 -11.83 -0.70 -14.68
CA PRO A 134 -10.65 0.02 -15.14
C PRO A 134 -10.94 0.86 -16.41
N LEU A 135 -10.47 2.10 -16.41
CA LEU A 135 -10.58 3.05 -17.54
C LEU A 135 -9.30 3.06 -18.37
N GLY A 136 -8.89 1.94 -18.88
CA GLY A 136 -7.70 1.86 -19.72
C GLY A 136 -6.75 0.77 -19.29
N ASN A 137 -5.63 0.67 -20.03
CA ASN A 137 -4.70 -0.45 -19.92
C ASN A 137 -3.29 0.04 -19.56
N SER A 138 -3.19 0.86 -18.51
CA SER A 138 -1.90 1.32 -18.02
C SER A 138 -1.11 0.17 -17.36
N PHE A 139 0.20 0.33 -17.25
CA PHE A 139 1.03 -0.67 -16.54
C PHE A 139 0.54 -0.89 -15.10
N LEU A 140 0.23 0.19 -14.37
CA LEU A 140 -0.23 0.09 -12.99
C LEU A 140 -1.62 -0.53 -12.87
N SER A 141 -2.54 -0.22 -13.81
CA SER A 141 -3.86 -0.86 -13.85
C SER A 141 -3.72 -2.37 -13.97
N ARG A 142 -2.95 -2.85 -14.95
CA ARG A 142 -2.68 -4.29 -15.12
C ARG A 142 -2.01 -4.93 -13.90
N VAL A 143 -1.12 -4.21 -13.22
CA VAL A 143 -0.50 -4.71 -11.97
C VAL A 143 -1.56 -4.88 -10.89
N CYS A 144 -2.45 -3.90 -10.70
CA CYS A 144 -3.52 -3.95 -9.72
C CYS A 144 -4.51 -5.08 -10.04
N GLU A 145 -4.96 -5.21 -11.30
CA GLU A 145 -5.87 -6.27 -11.74
C GLU A 145 -5.30 -7.66 -11.38
N LYS A 146 -4.06 -7.94 -11.80
CA LYS A 146 -3.44 -9.25 -11.51
C LYS A 146 -3.19 -9.47 -10.02
N TRP A 147 -2.92 -8.40 -9.28
CA TRP A 147 -2.75 -8.49 -7.84
C TRP A 147 -4.07 -8.82 -7.13
N GLU A 148 -5.17 -8.16 -7.53
CA GLU A 148 -6.51 -8.41 -7.01
C GLU A 148 -7.01 -9.82 -7.38
N GLU A 149 -6.82 -10.25 -8.65
CA GLU A 149 -7.12 -11.60 -9.11
C GLU A 149 -6.44 -12.69 -8.25
N GLU A 150 -5.19 -12.46 -7.88
CA GLU A 150 -4.46 -13.41 -7.03
C GLU A 150 -4.97 -13.37 -5.58
N ALA A 151 -5.26 -12.17 -5.05
CA ALA A 151 -5.70 -12.00 -3.66
C ALA A 151 -7.07 -12.63 -3.39
N VAL A 152 -7.99 -12.58 -4.33
CA VAL A 152 -9.34 -13.18 -4.22
C VAL A 152 -9.26 -14.70 -4.03
N LYS A 153 -8.20 -15.37 -4.48
CA LYS A 153 -8.05 -16.83 -4.27
C LYS A 153 -8.00 -17.24 -2.79
N MET A 154 -7.72 -16.30 -1.88
CA MET A 154 -7.78 -16.54 -0.43
C MET A 154 -9.19 -16.93 0.04
N GLU A 155 -10.23 -16.48 -0.68
CA GLU A 155 -11.64 -16.85 -0.39
C GLU A 155 -11.89 -18.36 -0.55
N GLY A 156 -11.13 -19.02 -1.42
CA GLY A 156 -11.17 -20.47 -1.57
C GLY A 156 -10.77 -21.26 -0.32
N LEU A 157 -10.12 -20.61 0.64
CA LEU A 157 -9.78 -21.15 1.96
C LEU A 157 -10.82 -20.80 3.04
N GLY A 158 -11.96 -20.20 2.67
CA GLY A 158 -12.98 -19.74 3.59
C GLY A 158 -12.64 -18.44 4.34
N VAL A 159 -11.62 -17.70 3.90
CA VAL A 159 -11.17 -16.45 4.53
C VAL A 159 -11.81 -15.25 3.87
N ARG A 160 -12.50 -14.41 4.63
CA ARG A 160 -13.06 -13.16 4.14
C ARG A 160 -11.94 -12.26 3.60
N THR A 161 -12.05 -11.85 2.34
CA THR A 161 -11.01 -11.08 1.65
C THR A 161 -11.46 -9.66 1.38
N VAL A 162 -10.60 -8.70 1.73
CA VAL A 162 -10.80 -7.28 1.45
C VAL A 162 -9.63 -6.75 0.64
N ILE A 163 -9.94 -6.09 -0.47
CA ILE A 163 -8.98 -5.49 -1.40
C ILE A 163 -8.91 -3.99 -1.11
N ALA A 164 -7.85 -3.55 -0.46
CA ALA A 164 -7.64 -2.15 -0.15
C ALA A 164 -7.06 -1.41 -1.37
N ARG A 165 -7.87 -0.66 -2.13
CA ARG A 165 -7.43 0.22 -3.23
C ARG A 165 -6.92 1.53 -2.65
N ILE A 166 -5.61 1.60 -2.44
CA ILE A 166 -4.96 2.63 -1.65
C ILE A 166 -4.59 3.83 -2.53
N GLY A 167 -4.97 5.03 -2.08
CA GLY A 167 -4.47 6.30 -2.60
C GLY A 167 -3.05 6.62 -2.11
N VAL A 168 -2.58 7.83 -2.34
CA VAL A 168 -1.28 8.28 -1.84
C VAL A 168 -1.33 8.41 -0.33
N VAL A 169 -0.60 7.57 0.39
CA VAL A 169 -0.56 7.62 1.86
C VAL A 169 0.35 8.76 2.32
N LEU A 170 -0.24 9.73 3.02
CA LEU A 170 0.43 10.90 3.58
C LEU A 170 0.75 10.67 5.07
N GLY A 171 1.99 10.95 5.47
CA GLY A 171 2.46 10.81 6.85
C GLY A 171 3.93 11.19 7.00
N LYS A 172 4.50 10.98 8.18
CA LYS A 172 5.94 11.20 8.43
C LYS A 172 6.77 10.16 7.70
N GLY A 173 6.94 10.31 6.38
CA GLY A 173 7.64 9.36 5.51
C GLY A 173 6.95 9.21 4.15
N GLY A 174 7.28 8.13 3.42
CA GLY A 174 6.64 7.78 2.16
C GLY A 174 6.74 8.85 1.06
N ALA A 175 5.64 9.05 0.33
CA ALA A 175 5.59 10.00 -0.78
C ALA A 175 5.70 11.46 -0.32
N LEU A 176 5.07 11.82 0.82
CA LEU A 176 5.05 13.19 1.33
C LEU A 176 6.47 13.71 1.58
N SER A 177 7.37 12.90 2.14
CA SER A 177 8.75 13.32 2.39
C SER A 177 9.49 13.75 1.12
N LYS A 178 9.21 13.09 -0.01
CA LYS A 178 9.77 13.44 -1.31
C LYS A 178 9.13 14.70 -1.89
N MET A 179 7.82 14.87 -1.69
CA MET A 179 7.08 16.06 -2.15
C MET A 179 7.50 17.32 -1.39
N VAL A 180 7.80 17.19 -0.10
CA VAL A 180 8.25 18.28 0.78
C VAL A 180 9.69 18.73 0.48
N LEU A 181 10.54 17.83 -0.01
CA LEU A 181 11.97 18.09 -0.19
C LEU A 181 12.29 19.33 -1.04
N PRO A 182 11.68 19.57 -2.22
CA PRO A 182 11.91 20.79 -2.99
C PRO A 182 11.57 22.07 -2.24
N TYR A 183 10.50 22.05 -1.43
CA TYR A 183 10.09 23.22 -0.66
C TYR A 183 11.11 23.60 0.40
N ARG A 184 11.79 22.61 1.01
CA ARG A 184 12.89 22.88 1.97
C ARG A 184 14.04 23.65 1.33
N PHE A 185 14.24 23.49 0.04
CA PHE A 185 15.26 24.21 -0.77
C PHE A 185 14.68 25.42 -1.50
N PHE A 186 13.47 25.88 -1.17
CA PHE A 186 12.79 27.02 -1.79
C PHE A 186 12.49 26.87 -3.29
N VAL A 187 12.58 25.67 -3.81
CA VAL A 187 12.29 25.32 -5.22
C VAL A 187 10.99 24.51 -5.35
N GLY A 188 10.05 24.71 -4.43
CA GLY A 188 8.74 24.08 -4.49
C GLY A 188 7.89 24.64 -5.63
N GLY A 189 7.06 23.78 -6.22
CA GLY A 189 6.19 24.21 -7.31
C GLY A 189 5.40 23.09 -7.97
N THR A 190 4.77 23.45 -9.08
CA THR A 190 3.85 22.60 -9.82
C THR A 190 4.58 21.59 -10.69
N LEU A 191 4.14 20.34 -10.65
CA LEU A 191 4.64 19.28 -11.53
C LEU A 191 3.73 19.15 -12.76
N GLY A 192 4.29 19.37 -13.96
CA GLY A 192 3.55 19.35 -15.21
C GLY A 192 2.46 20.44 -15.24
N ALA A 193 1.25 20.08 -15.66
CA ALA A 193 0.09 20.97 -15.67
C ALA A 193 -0.48 21.28 -14.28
N GLY A 194 -0.20 20.43 -13.28
CA GLY A 194 -0.78 20.54 -11.94
C GLY A 194 -2.23 20.07 -11.80
N GLU A 195 -2.85 19.68 -12.93
CA GLU A 195 -4.27 19.30 -12.98
C GLU A 195 -4.54 17.84 -12.59
N GLN A 196 -3.50 17.05 -12.40
CA GLN A 196 -3.64 15.64 -12.04
C GLN A 196 -4.34 15.49 -10.69
N TRP A 197 -5.36 14.63 -10.65
CA TRP A 197 -6.02 14.27 -9.41
C TRP A 197 -5.13 13.39 -8.54
N ILE A 198 -5.06 13.71 -7.28
CA ILE A 198 -4.39 12.94 -6.24
C ILE A 198 -5.45 12.43 -5.27
N SER A 199 -5.79 11.15 -5.39
CA SER A 199 -6.51 10.44 -4.33
C SER A 199 -5.50 10.13 -3.22
N TRP A 200 -5.76 10.61 -2.02
CA TRP A 200 -4.85 10.52 -0.89
C TRP A 200 -5.55 10.01 0.37
N ILE A 201 -4.79 9.54 1.33
CA ILE A 201 -5.26 9.19 2.67
C ILE A 201 -4.19 9.53 3.69
N HIS A 202 -4.58 10.01 4.86
CA HIS A 202 -3.62 10.18 5.95
C HIS A 202 -3.32 8.83 6.60
N ILE A 203 -2.09 8.62 7.07
CA ILE A 203 -1.66 7.34 7.66
C ILE A 203 -2.51 6.92 8.87
N ARG A 204 -3.03 7.86 9.65
CA ARG A 204 -3.93 7.56 10.79
C ARG A 204 -5.27 7.01 10.31
N ASP A 205 -5.83 7.58 9.26
CA ASP A 205 -7.10 7.12 8.70
C ASP A 205 -6.92 5.76 8.01
N PHE A 206 -5.76 5.55 7.36
CA PHE A 206 -5.40 4.25 6.82
C PHE A 206 -5.42 3.17 7.92
N ILE A 207 -4.77 3.42 9.06
CA ILE A 207 -4.76 2.51 10.21
C ILE A 207 -6.17 2.30 10.75
N GLY A 208 -6.95 3.39 10.85
CA GLY A 208 -8.35 3.36 11.27
C GLY A 208 -9.22 2.48 10.37
N LEU A 209 -9.04 2.58 9.04
CA LEU A 209 -9.76 1.73 8.08
C LEU A 209 -9.35 0.25 8.17
N ILE A 210 -8.07 -0.06 8.33
CA ILE A 210 -7.62 -1.45 8.54
C ILE A 210 -8.31 -2.02 9.77
N ARG A 211 -8.30 -1.29 10.88
CA ARG A 211 -8.95 -1.71 12.11
C ARG A 211 -10.45 -1.90 11.91
N PHE A 212 -11.13 -0.93 11.31
CA PHE A 212 -12.56 -0.98 11.03
C PHE A 212 -12.94 -2.21 10.20
N ILE A 213 -12.17 -2.53 9.16
CA ILE A 213 -12.38 -3.71 8.32
C ILE A 213 -12.21 -5.02 9.12
N ILE A 214 -11.22 -5.10 9.99
CA ILE A 214 -11.02 -6.30 10.81
C ILE A 214 -12.20 -6.51 11.73
N GLU A 215 -12.69 -5.43 12.36
CA GLU A 215 -13.80 -5.45 13.33
C GLU A 215 -15.19 -5.59 12.68
N LYS A 216 -15.35 -5.30 11.39
CA LYS A 216 -16.64 -5.32 10.66
C LYS A 216 -16.70 -6.47 9.66
N GLU A 217 -17.31 -7.56 10.05
CA GLU A 217 -17.42 -8.79 9.26
C GLU A 217 -18.16 -8.61 7.93
N ALA A 218 -19.12 -7.66 7.88
CA ALA A 218 -19.91 -7.40 6.68
C ALA A 218 -19.12 -6.77 5.52
N ILE A 219 -17.87 -6.33 5.74
CA ILE A 219 -17.05 -5.69 4.71
C ILE A 219 -16.22 -6.76 4.01
N SER A 220 -16.41 -6.91 2.68
CA SER A 220 -15.64 -7.79 1.81
C SER A 220 -15.45 -7.17 0.43
N GLY A 221 -14.54 -7.73 -0.37
CA GLY A 221 -14.25 -7.25 -1.72
C GLY A 221 -13.44 -5.94 -1.74
N PRO A 222 -13.53 -5.15 -2.84
CA PRO A 222 -12.77 -3.91 -2.99
C PRO A 222 -13.30 -2.80 -2.08
N VAL A 223 -12.37 -2.04 -1.50
CA VAL A 223 -12.65 -0.85 -0.67
C VAL A 223 -11.64 0.25 -1.03
N ASN A 224 -12.11 1.46 -1.30
CA ASN A 224 -11.25 2.61 -1.56
C ASN A 224 -10.67 3.16 -0.25
N PHE A 225 -9.36 3.06 -0.12
CA PHE A 225 -8.60 3.64 0.99
C PHE A 225 -8.15 5.05 0.61
N THR A 226 -9.12 5.97 0.58
CA THR A 226 -8.90 7.38 0.20
C THR A 226 -9.64 8.31 1.15
N ALA A 227 -9.13 9.53 1.27
CA ALA A 227 -9.89 10.63 1.89
C ALA A 227 -11.09 10.99 1.01
N PRO A 228 -12.18 11.53 1.60
CA PRO A 228 -13.41 11.85 0.87
C PRO A 228 -13.25 12.91 -0.22
N ARG A 229 -12.21 13.75 -0.12
CA ARG A 229 -11.93 14.84 -1.07
C ARG A 229 -10.56 14.64 -1.70
N PRO A 230 -10.49 14.16 -2.96
CA PRO A 230 -9.27 14.19 -3.74
C PRO A 230 -8.88 15.64 -4.01
N VAL A 231 -7.61 15.89 -4.27
CA VAL A 231 -7.09 17.24 -4.58
C VAL A 231 -6.34 17.24 -5.90
N ARG A 232 -6.22 18.40 -6.55
CA ARG A 232 -5.31 18.54 -7.68
C ARG A 232 -3.85 18.61 -7.17
N MET A 233 -2.90 18.20 -8.01
CA MET A 233 -1.46 18.27 -7.68
C MET A 233 -1.04 19.69 -7.31
N GLU A 234 -1.56 20.69 -8.02
CA GLU A 234 -1.34 22.11 -7.74
C GLU A 234 -1.81 22.51 -6.33
N GLU A 235 -3.01 22.08 -5.93
CA GLU A 235 -3.59 22.36 -4.61
C GLU A 235 -2.76 21.71 -3.50
N LEU A 236 -2.36 20.46 -3.69
CA LEU A 236 -1.47 19.76 -2.75
C LEU A 236 -0.13 20.49 -2.61
N GLY A 237 0.44 20.93 -3.74
CA GLY A 237 1.67 21.69 -3.75
C GLY A 237 1.57 23.01 -2.99
N ARG A 238 0.51 23.79 -3.22
CA ARG A 238 0.23 25.05 -2.51
C ARG A 238 0.03 24.79 -1.00
N ALA A 239 -0.70 23.75 -0.63
CA ALA A 239 -0.90 23.38 0.78
C ALA A 239 0.45 23.05 1.47
N ILE A 240 1.34 22.32 0.81
CA ILE A 240 2.69 22.03 1.32
C ILE A 240 3.47 23.33 1.49
N GLY A 241 3.46 24.22 0.49
CA GLY A 241 4.14 25.53 0.56
C GLY A 241 3.63 26.38 1.72
N SER A 242 2.32 26.48 1.89
CA SER A 242 1.67 27.23 2.95
C SER A 242 2.07 26.71 4.35
N VAL A 243 1.95 25.40 4.58
CA VAL A 243 2.29 24.79 5.89
C VAL A 243 3.77 24.96 6.24
N LEU A 244 4.66 24.92 5.25
CA LEU A 244 6.10 25.06 5.45
C LEU A 244 6.57 26.52 5.47
N ILE A 245 5.68 27.47 5.13
CA ILE A 245 6.03 28.88 4.91
C ILE A 245 7.14 28.97 3.84
N ARG A 246 6.90 28.32 2.70
CA ARG A 246 7.84 28.26 1.57
C ARG A 246 7.12 28.60 0.26
N PRO A 247 7.80 29.27 -0.66
CA PRO A 247 7.19 29.65 -1.95
C PRO A 247 6.79 28.42 -2.77
N HIS A 248 5.69 28.58 -3.53
CA HIS A 248 5.23 27.64 -4.54
C HIS A 248 5.22 28.37 -5.89
N TRP A 249 6.33 28.38 -6.58
CA TRP A 249 6.55 29.22 -7.75
C TRP A 249 7.19 28.51 -8.96
N LEU A 250 7.97 27.45 -8.72
CA LEU A 250 8.67 26.75 -9.79
C LEU A 250 7.71 25.85 -10.55
N ARG A 251 7.61 26.03 -11.86
CA ARG A 251 6.95 25.05 -12.74
C ARG A 251 7.97 24.09 -13.32
N VAL A 252 7.80 22.81 -13.01
CA VAL A 252 8.60 21.74 -13.61
C VAL A 252 7.87 21.24 -14.84
N PRO A 253 8.32 21.53 -16.07
CA PRO A 253 7.64 21.15 -17.28
C PRO A 253 7.62 19.63 -17.45
N GLU A 254 6.59 19.13 -18.16
CA GLU A 254 6.37 17.69 -18.35
C GLU A 254 7.56 16.97 -19.02
N TRP A 255 8.20 17.63 -19.99
CA TRP A 255 9.36 17.05 -20.67
C TRP A 255 10.52 16.76 -19.71
N LEU A 256 10.74 17.65 -18.72
CA LEU A 256 11.78 17.46 -17.71
C LEU A 256 11.41 16.33 -16.73
N LEU A 257 10.13 16.22 -16.35
CA LEU A 257 9.65 15.10 -15.56
C LEU A 257 9.83 13.78 -16.30
N LYS A 258 9.52 13.72 -17.60
CA LYS A 258 9.75 12.54 -18.45
C LYS A 258 11.23 12.18 -18.54
N LEU A 259 12.11 13.17 -18.61
CA LEU A 259 13.55 12.95 -18.63
C LEU A 259 14.07 12.34 -17.32
N VAL A 260 13.55 12.80 -16.16
CA VAL A 260 14.01 12.37 -14.82
C VAL A 260 13.31 11.08 -14.39
N LEU A 261 12.00 11.02 -14.51
CA LEU A 261 11.15 9.95 -13.98
C LEU A 261 10.80 8.86 -15.02
N GLY A 262 10.97 9.17 -16.31
CA GLY A 262 10.58 8.26 -17.40
C GLY A 262 9.07 8.05 -17.41
N GLU A 263 8.62 6.80 -17.58
CA GLU A 263 7.20 6.43 -17.62
C GLU A 263 6.45 6.59 -16.26
N MET A 264 7.14 7.03 -15.21
CA MET A 264 6.50 7.37 -13.93
C MET A 264 5.90 8.78 -13.89
N SER A 265 6.19 9.61 -14.92
CA SER A 265 5.74 11.02 -15.00
C SER A 265 4.30 11.16 -15.42
#